data_c23bc250b1610ffb8a0775dea6dd2647
#
_entry.id   c23bc250b1610ffb8a0775dea6dd2647
#
_cell.length_a   1.000
_cell.length_b   1.000
_cell.length_c   1.000
_cell.angle_alpha   90.00
_cell.angle_beta   90.00
_cell.angle_gamma   90.00
#
_symmetry.space_group_name_H-M   'P 1'
#
loop_
_entity.id
_entity.type
_entity.pdbx_description
1 polymer ?
#
loop_
_entity_poly.entity_id
_entity_poly.type
_entity_poly.pdbx_seq_one_letter_code
_entity_poly.pdbx_strand_id
1 'polypeptide(L)'
;MQIQKIPPKFNSTLTLGLLLLTSGSVWSQTSDCASFANVASPGMTLKTELVAGDTVRPPGATAGPLLVAHCKVSGRMAERTGQDGKPYHIGFELRLPIAWNGRFLYQGGGGNDGVVRPAIGPQAAPGYALNRGFAVVTTDAGHQSPTADFGFDPIARTDNAYNAHDKVAVAAKDLIRKFYSKPADRSYFIGCSGGGRQAMMFTQRFPTYFDGVIAMAPAMRVSKGATVAAAWDTQTLQSIAPAGTDGKPVLSQALSDGDLALVRKGILDSCDALDGAIDGLVSNPAACKFDVSALQCKGAKDASCLAPTQVGALKKMFSGAKNSEGKPLYFSWPWDPGMGHPNNDWRMWKLGNSPTEKANSRHVFLMEDALQGYFVTPPDRSLSIYKFDFDRDPQRMDAHSWIFNTADDVKLTGYQARGGKLMFIHGLADPIFSADEMVDYYQRLTAQNGTKTQEFAKLFLVPGMGHCAGGAATDNIDGLGSLVNWVEKGQVPQSVPATGTTVFPGRTRNLCAYPQTSHYNGTGSIEDAANFSCR
;
A
#
# COMPACT_ATOMS: atom_id res chain seq x y z
N MET A 1 15.99 1.20 85.58
CA MET A 1 16.77 2.42 85.41
C MET A 1 16.86 2.67 83.92
N GLN A 2 15.86 3.42 83.34
CA GLN A 2 15.70 3.70 81.92
C GLN A 2 16.18 5.11 81.66
N ILE A 3 17.06 5.28 80.69
CA ILE A 3 17.50 6.59 80.21
C ILE A 3 16.89 6.77 78.83
N GLN A 4 15.93 7.70 78.73
CA GLN A 4 15.37 8.19 77.49
C GLN A 4 16.38 9.06 76.75
N LYS A 5 16.61 8.79 75.45
CA LYS A 5 17.34 9.67 74.56
C LYS A 5 16.35 10.47 73.71
N ILE A 6 16.46 11.79 73.76
CA ILE A 6 15.74 12.75 72.98
C ILE A 6 16.42 12.87 71.57
N PRO A 7 15.69 12.88 70.41
CA PRO A 7 16.28 13.12 69.10
C PRO A 7 16.42 14.62 68.80
N PRO A 8 17.41 15.03 67.99
CA PRO A 8 17.64 16.43 67.65
C PRO A 8 16.65 16.93 66.56
N LYS A 9 16.25 18.19 66.67
CA LYS A 9 15.46 18.93 65.71
C LYS A 9 16.25 19.19 64.43
N PHE A 10 15.73 18.76 63.30
CA PHE A 10 16.20 19.16 61.98
C PHE A 10 15.48 20.47 61.56
N ASN A 11 16.25 21.52 61.30
CA ASN A 11 15.82 22.72 60.65
C ASN A 11 15.69 22.48 59.16
N SER A 12 14.50 22.57 58.60
CA SER A 12 14.24 22.55 57.15
C SER A 12 14.45 23.94 56.57
N THR A 13 15.55 24.14 55.88
CA THR A 13 15.75 25.25 54.95
C THR A 13 15.08 24.92 53.63
N LEU A 14 13.99 25.63 53.31
CA LEU A 14 13.33 25.57 52.00
C LEU A 14 14.27 26.23 51.00
N THR A 15 14.92 25.44 50.16
CA THR A 15 15.60 25.93 48.96
C THR A 15 14.56 25.98 47.83
N LEU A 16 14.17 27.18 47.46
CA LEU A 16 13.31 27.43 46.29
C LEU A 16 14.12 27.17 45.03
N GLY A 17 13.99 25.94 44.46
CA GLY A 17 14.59 25.59 43.19
C GLY A 17 13.83 26.25 42.07
N LEU A 18 14.49 27.24 41.46
CA LEU A 18 14.03 27.93 40.23
C LEU A 18 14.07 26.90 39.08
N LEU A 19 12.93 26.34 38.66
CA LEU A 19 12.80 25.57 37.44
C LEU A 19 12.99 26.55 36.26
N LEU A 20 14.19 26.66 35.75
CA LEU A 20 14.48 27.24 34.44
C LEU A 20 13.93 26.26 33.40
N LEU A 21 12.69 26.47 32.97
CA LEU A 21 12.14 25.86 31.77
C LEU A 21 13.02 26.27 30.58
N THR A 22 13.71 25.30 30.00
CA THR A 22 14.55 25.47 28.81
C THR A 22 13.67 25.71 27.58
N SER A 23 13.23 26.96 27.39
CA SER A 23 12.61 27.46 26.16
C SER A 23 13.63 27.60 25.01
N GLY A 24 14.90 27.26 25.26
CA GLY A 24 16.00 27.49 24.32
C GLY A 24 16.02 26.56 23.09
N SER A 25 15.45 25.35 23.18
CA SER A 25 15.57 24.36 22.09
C SER A 25 14.59 24.58 20.94
N VAL A 26 13.41 25.16 21.18
CA VAL A 26 12.40 25.37 20.14
C VAL A 26 12.77 26.55 19.22
N TRP A 27 13.36 27.60 19.78
CA TRP A 27 13.81 28.76 19.00
C TRP A 27 15.03 28.48 18.10
N SER A 28 15.93 27.61 18.52
CA SER A 28 17.09 27.20 17.74
C SER A 28 16.67 26.44 16.46
N GLN A 29 15.77 25.45 16.58
CA GLN A 29 15.33 24.64 15.43
C GLN A 29 14.45 25.41 14.42
N THR A 30 13.72 26.45 14.86
CA THR A 30 12.94 27.28 13.93
C THR A 30 13.81 28.24 13.12
N SER A 31 14.89 28.75 13.69
CA SER A 31 15.89 29.53 12.96
C SER A 31 16.70 28.67 11.98
N ASP A 32 16.95 27.43 12.34
CA ASP A 32 17.68 26.47 11.50
C ASP A 32 16.91 26.08 10.23
N CYS A 33 15.57 26.04 10.24
CA CYS A 33 14.78 25.73 9.04
C CYS A 33 14.98 26.77 7.92
N ALA A 34 15.01 28.07 8.23
CA ALA A 34 15.19 29.12 7.23
C ALA A 34 16.58 29.07 6.58
N SER A 35 17.62 28.76 7.36
CA SER A 35 18.99 28.62 6.88
C SER A 35 19.31 27.26 6.25
N PHE A 36 18.50 26.25 6.50
CA PHE A 36 18.76 24.86 6.09
C PHE A 36 18.80 24.67 4.57
N ALA A 37 18.13 25.54 3.78
CA ALA A 37 18.26 25.54 2.33
C ALA A 37 19.71 25.76 1.84
N ASN A 38 20.56 26.42 2.64
CA ASN A 38 21.95 26.69 2.32
C ASN A 38 22.91 25.59 2.78
N VAL A 39 22.38 24.51 3.39
CA VAL A 39 23.21 23.38 3.81
C VAL A 39 23.80 22.72 2.57
N ALA A 40 25.13 22.73 2.48
CA ALA A 40 25.86 22.17 1.35
C ALA A 40 25.48 20.70 1.12
N SER A 41 24.81 20.45 0.01
CA SER A 41 24.43 19.12 -0.45
C SER A 41 24.76 19.06 -1.95
N PRO A 42 25.97 18.61 -2.31
CA PRO A 42 26.43 18.59 -3.70
C PRO A 42 25.43 17.91 -4.64
N GLY A 43 25.11 18.55 -5.75
CA GLY A 43 24.18 18.03 -6.75
C GLY A 43 22.70 18.10 -6.35
N MET A 44 22.34 18.83 -5.28
CA MET A 44 20.94 19.04 -4.88
C MET A 44 20.61 20.54 -4.81
N THR A 45 19.40 20.89 -5.22
CA THR A 45 18.76 22.18 -4.98
C THR A 45 17.69 21.99 -3.91
N LEU A 46 17.75 22.78 -2.83
CA LEU A 46 16.81 22.69 -1.70
C LEU A 46 16.02 23.99 -1.55
N LYS A 47 14.75 23.86 -1.19
CA LYS A 47 13.88 24.95 -0.69
C LYS A 47 13.32 24.53 0.64
N THR A 48 13.26 25.45 1.61
CA THR A 48 12.74 25.18 2.94
C THR A 48 11.60 26.12 3.30
N GLU A 49 10.66 25.62 4.08
CA GLU A 49 9.50 26.33 4.59
C GLU A 49 9.23 25.86 6.02
N LEU A 50 9.22 26.80 6.97
CA LEU A 50 8.77 26.50 8.33
C LEU A 50 7.24 26.51 8.36
N VAL A 51 6.65 25.37 8.67
CA VAL A 51 5.21 25.20 8.85
C VAL A 51 4.90 25.24 10.34
N ALA A 52 4.13 26.23 10.77
CA ALA A 52 3.70 26.35 12.17
C ALA A 52 2.73 25.21 12.52
N GLY A 53 2.85 24.70 13.74
CA GLY A 53 1.96 23.63 14.23
C GLY A 53 0.51 24.09 14.33
N ASP A 54 -0.41 23.15 14.09
CA ASP A 54 -1.85 23.35 14.23
C ASP A 54 -2.45 24.46 13.34
N THR A 55 -1.77 24.80 12.24
CA THR A 55 -2.21 25.85 11.31
C THR A 55 -2.70 25.32 9.98
N VAL A 56 -2.20 24.17 9.53
CA VAL A 56 -2.52 23.60 8.22
C VAL A 56 -2.97 22.15 8.30
N ARG A 57 -3.89 21.79 7.41
CA ARG A 57 -4.26 20.41 7.13
C ARG A 57 -3.41 19.86 5.97
N PRO A 58 -3.32 18.53 5.83
CA PRO A 58 -2.79 17.95 4.61
C PRO A 58 -3.50 18.48 3.37
N PRO A 59 -2.80 18.70 2.25
CA PRO A 59 -3.40 19.14 1.01
C PRO A 59 -4.58 18.25 0.59
N GLY A 60 -5.72 18.88 0.28
CA GLY A 60 -6.97 18.19 -0.09
C GLY A 60 -7.81 17.67 1.08
N ALA A 61 -7.33 17.74 2.32
CA ALA A 61 -8.11 17.32 3.50
C ALA A 61 -9.01 18.45 4.01
N THR A 62 -10.33 18.20 4.06
CA THR A 62 -11.31 19.13 4.63
C THR A 62 -11.57 18.87 6.12
N ALA A 63 -11.19 17.70 6.62
CA ALA A 63 -11.36 17.25 8.00
C ALA A 63 -10.10 16.50 8.48
N GLY A 64 -10.08 16.07 9.74
CA GLY A 64 -8.97 15.33 10.35
C GLY A 64 -7.94 16.22 11.04
N PRO A 65 -6.84 15.65 11.57
CA PRO A 65 -5.87 16.37 12.39
C PRO A 65 -5.11 17.42 11.58
N LEU A 66 -4.78 18.54 12.23
CA LEU A 66 -3.82 19.52 11.74
C LEU A 66 -2.40 18.94 11.83
N LEU A 67 -1.49 19.46 11.02
CA LEU A 67 -0.10 19.02 11.03
C LEU A 67 0.68 19.69 12.18
N VAL A 68 1.59 18.92 12.78
CA VAL A 68 2.52 19.44 13.80
C VAL A 68 3.52 20.42 13.21
N ALA A 69 4.15 21.25 14.05
CA ALA A 69 5.22 22.14 13.62
C ALA A 69 6.38 21.36 13.00
N HIS A 70 6.81 21.75 11.80
CA HIS A 70 7.87 21.05 11.06
C HIS A 70 8.58 21.96 10.05
N CYS A 71 9.80 21.60 9.71
CA CYS A 71 10.50 22.15 8.56
C CYS A 71 10.20 21.30 7.33
N LYS A 72 9.58 21.89 6.30
CA LYS A 72 9.34 21.27 5.01
C LYS A 72 10.52 21.57 4.09
N VAL A 73 11.14 20.54 3.56
CA VAL A 73 12.25 20.61 2.61
C VAL A 73 11.78 20.05 1.28
N SER A 74 11.77 20.86 0.23
CA SER A 74 11.55 20.41 -1.14
C SER A 74 12.89 20.38 -1.86
N GLY A 75 13.23 19.22 -2.44
CA GLY A 75 14.53 19.00 -3.06
C GLY A 75 14.43 18.49 -4.49
N ARG A 76 15.47 18.81 -5.28
CA ARG A 76 15.71 18.27 -6.62
C ARG A 76 17.15 17.80 -6.73
N MET A 77 17.38 16.69 -7.43
CA MET A 77 18.71 16.16 -7.72
C MET A 77 18.75 15.45 -9.07
N ALA A 78 19.96 15.18 -9.58
CA ALA A 78 20.21 14.45 -10.83
C ALA A 78 19.46 15.07 -12.04
N GLU A 79 19.46 16.40 -12.12
CA GLU A 79 18.88 17.11 -13.27
C GLU A 79 19.62 16.75 -14.56
N ARG A 80 18.88 16.42 -15.62
CA ARG A 80 19.43 16.01 -16.91
C ARG A 80 18.40 16.17 -18.03
N THR A 81 18.89 16.12 -19.27
CA THR A 81 18.04 15.92 -20.45
C THR A 81 18.05 14.42 -20.82
N GLY A 82 16.88 13.84 -21.02
CA GLY A 82 16.71 12.45 -21.43
C GLY A 82 17.05 12.20 -22.91
N GLN A 83 17.10 10.93 -23.30
CA GLN A 83 17.28 10.54 -24.69
C GLN A 83 16.09 10.94 -25.58
N ASP A 84 14.92 11.09 -24.97
CA ASP A 84 13.69 11.60 -25.61
C ASP A 84 13.65 13.14 -25.69
N GLY A 85 14.71 13.83 -25.30
CA GLY A 85 14.84 15.29 -25.30
C GLY A 85 14.11 16.00 -24.16
N LYS A 86 13.42 15.27 -23.27
CA LYS A 86 12.70 15.84 -22.13
C LYS A 86 13.61 16.11 -20.93
N PRO A 87 13.30 17.14 -20.10
CA PRO A 87 14.00 17.34 -18.83
C PRO A 87 13.56 16.30 -17.80
N TYR A 88 14.50 15.75 -17.05
CA TYR A 88 14.27 14.84 -15.92
C TYR A 88 15.06 15.31 -14.69
N HIS A 89 14.49 15.05 -13.53
CA HIS A 89 15.17 15.17 -12.24
C HIS A 89 14.53 14.20 -11.25
N ILE A 90 15.16 14.02 -10.10
CA ILE A 90 14.55 13.32 -8.96
C ILE A 90 14.07 14.39 -7.98
N GLY A 91 12.76 14.54 -7.88
CA GLY A 91 12.10 15.42 -6.91
C GLY A 91 11.76 14.68 -5.63
N PHE A 92 11.86 15.39 -4.48
CA PHE A 92 11.43 14.84 -3.20
C PHE A 92 10.91 15.92 -2.26
N GLU A 93 10.10 15.52 -1.29
CA GLU A 93 9.72 16.30 -0.13
C GLU A 93 10.13 15.56 1.14
N LEU A 94 10.82 16.27 2.06
CA LEU A 94 11.20 15.79 3.38
C LEU A 94 10.59 16.73 4.42
N ARG A 95 9.84 16.22 5.39
CA ARG A 95 9.33 16.97 6.53
C ARG A 95 10.00 16.54 7.82
N LEU A 96 10.53 17.54 8.52
CA LEU A 96 11.34 17.40 9.73
C LEU A 96 10.57 18.00 10.91
N PRO A 97 9.86 17.19 11.73
CA PRO A 97 9.06 17.72 12.85
C PRO A 97 9.97 18.37 13.90
N ILE A 98 9.53 19.49 14.47
CA ILE A 98 10.29 20.18 15.54
C ILE A 98 10.40 19.25 16.78
N ALA A 99 9.32 18.56 17.13
CA ALA A 99 9.32 17.53 18.17
C ALA A 99 9.64 16.13 17.58
N TRP A 100 10.87 15.96 17.09
CA TRP A 100 11.30 14.71 16.47
C TRP A 100 11.51 13.60 17.50
N ASN A 101 11.00 12.40 17.21
CA ASN A 101 11.10 11.24 18.08
C ASN A 101 12.28 10.30 17.79
N GLY A 102 13.24 10.73 16.96
CA GLY A 102 14.41 9.91 16.56
C GLY A 102 14.12 8.96 15.39
N ARG A 103 12.89 8.92 14.84
CA ARG A 103 12.51 7.96 13.79
C ARG A 103 12.41 8.62 12.42
N PHE A 104 12.78 7.85 11.41
CA PHE A 104 12.64 8.21 10.00
C PHE A 104 11.63 7.27 9.33
N LEU A 105 10.72 7.82 8.53
CA LEU A 105 9.81 7.08 7.66
C LEU A 105 10.02 7.47 6.20
N TYR A 106 10.25 6.51 5.34
CA TYR A 106 10.10 6.66 3.90
C TYR A 106 8.69 6.26 3.50
N GLN A 107 7.93 7.21 2.95
CA GLN A 107 6.60 7.01 2.40
C GLN A 107 6.72 6.61 0.93
N GLY A 108 6.34 5.38 0.59
CA GLY A 108 6.28 4.91 -0.79
C GLY A 108 5.22 5.65 -1.60
N GLY A 109 5.43 5.68 -2.90
CA GLY A 109 4.52 6.29 -3.87
C GLY A 109 3.44 5.34 -4.39
N GLY A 110 3.15 5.40 -5.69
CA GLY A 110 2.17 4.50 -6.32
C GLY A 110 1.74 4.96 -7.71
N GLY A 111 1.02 4.09 -8.40
CA GLY A 111 0.71 4.27 -9.82
C GLY A 111 1.98 4.25 -10.65
N ASN A 112 2.08 5.16 -11.62
CA ASN A 112 3.31 5.39 -12.38
C ASN A 112 4.26 6.37 -11.68
N ASP A 113 4.00 6.80 -10.43
CA ASP A 113 4.65 7.89 -9.69
C ASP A 113 4.60 9.23 -10.47
N GLY A 114 5.69 9.99 -10.61
CA GLY A 114 5.74 11.25 -11.37
C GLY A 114 5.23 12.48 -10.63
N VAL A 115 4.87 12.33 -9.35
CA VAL A 115 4.36 13.40 -8.49
C VAL A 115 4.93 13.27 -7.09
N VAL A 116 5.55 14.32 -6.59
CA VAL A 116 5.94 14.41 -5.17
C VAL A 116 4.68 14.63 -4.33
N ARG A 117 4.25 13.61 -3.62
CA ARG A 117 3.11 13.67 -2.69
C ARG A 117 3.52 14.32 -1.38
N PRO A 118 2.59 14.86 -0.56
CA PRO A 118 2.93 15.35 0.78
C PRO A 118 3.57 14.27 1.66
N ALA A 119 4.73 14.55 2.22
CA ALA A 119 5.49 13.63 3.07
C ALA A 119 4.93 13.63 4.51
N ILE A 120 3.77 13.02 4.72
CA ILE A 120 3.06 13.00 6.01
C ILE A 120 2.89 11.60 6.60
N GLY A 121 3.09 10.56 5.78
CA GLY A 121 2.89 9.16 6.17
C GLY A 121 1.42 8.80 6.43
N PRO A 122 0.52 8.92 5.41
CA PRO A 122 -0.92 8.73 5.61
C PRO A 122 -1.30 7.28 5.94
N GLN A 123 -0.50 6.28 5.54
CA GLN A 123 -0.71 4.87 5.86
C GLN A 123 -0.30 4.50 7.30
N ALA A 124 0.11 5.46 8.10
CA ALA A 124 0.56 5.23 9.48
C ALA A 124 -0.58 5.31 10.52
N ALA A 125 -1.79 4.89 10.15
CA ALA A 125 -2.94 4.93 11.05
C ALA A 125 -2.60 4.46 12.49
N PRO A 126 -3.25 5.01 13.52
CA PRO A 126 -4.14 6.17 13.46
C PRO A 126 -3.36 7.48 13.29
N GLY A 127 -3.85 8.34 12.40
CA GLY A 127 -3.25 9.65 12.10
C GLY A 127 -2.06 9.55 11.14
N TYR A 128 -1.23 10.58 11.12
CA TYR A 128 -0.08 10.70 10.22
C TYR A 128 1.23 10.40 10.95
N ALA A 129 2.20 9.77 10.26
CA ALA A 129 3.51 9.51 10.85
C ALA A 129 4.23 10.80 11.28
N LEU A 130 4.08 11.88 10.49
CA LEU A 130 4.61 13.21 10.84
C LEU A 130 4.08 13.68 12.20
N ASN A 131 2.77 13.53 12.45
CA ASN A 131 2.14 13.91 13.72
C ASN A 131 2.55 13.01 14.89
N ARG A 132 3.06 11.81 14.58
CA ARG A 132 3.66 10.90 15.55
C ARG A 132 5.16 11.18 15.79
N GLY A 133 5.68 12.29 15.24
CA GLY A 133 7.06 12.76 15.42
C GLY A 133 8.09 12.11 14.50
N PHE A 134 7.70 11.42 13.44
CA PHE A 134 8.63 10.88 12.44
C PHE A 134 9.08 11.97 11.47
N ALA A 135 10.36 12.00 11.11
CA ALA A 135 10.80 12.65 9.89
C ALA A 135 10.32 11.80 8.71
N VAL A 136 9.67 12.43 7.71
CA VAL A 136 9.03 11.70 6.62
C VAL A 136 9.54 12.20 5.28
N VAL A 137 9.89 11.28 4.36
CA VAL A 137 10.27 11.60 2.97
C VAL A 137 9.38 10.89 1.96
N THR A 138 9.19 11.50 0.81
CA THR A 138 8.58 10.94 -0.40
C THR A 138 9.26 11.48 -1.65
N THR A 139 9.05 10.83 -2.82
CA THR A 139 9.65 11.21 -4.11
C THR A 139 8.67 11.05 -5.27
N ASP A 140 8.96 11.71 -6.40
CA ASP A 140 8.30 11.50 -7.70
C ASP A 140 8.81 10.29 -8.48
N ALA A 141 9.75 9.55 -7.92
CA ALA A 141 10.41 8.40 -8.57
C ALA A 141 11.23 8.75 -9.84
N GLY A 142 11.69 10.01 -9.95
CA GLY A 142 12.67 10.43 -10.97
C GLY A 142 12.09 10.95 -12.28
N HIS A 143 10.81 11.26 -12.32
CA HIS A 143 10.16 11.92 -13.46
C HIS A 143 8.98 12.80 -12.99
N GLN A 144 8.48 13.71 -13.86
CA GLN A 144 7.56 14.78 -13.46
C GLN A 144 6.20 14.70 -14.15
N SER A 145 5.79 13.49 -14.56
CA SER A 145 4.45 13.24 -15.12
C SER A 145 3.89 11.92 -14.61
N PRO A 146 2.61 11.84 -14.23
CA PRO A 146 1.99 10.57 -13.82
C PRO A 146 1.73 9.60 -14.98
N THR A 147 2.06 10.00 -16.23
CA THR A 147 2.00 9.11 -17.40
C THR A 147 3.24 8.24 -17.52
N ALA A 148 3.14 7.16 -18.27
CA ALA A 148 4.25 6.24 -18.54
C ALA A 148 5.25 6.71 -19.60
N ASP A 149 5.20 7.97 -20.03
CA ASP A 149 6.10 8.55 -21.03
C ASP A 149 7.58 8.49 -20.63
N PHE A 150 7.88 8.51 -19.35
CA PHE A 150 9.25 8.35 -18.84
C PHE A 150 9.90 7.04 -19.30
N GLY A 151 9.11 6.05 -19.64
CA GLY A 151 9.61 4.75 -20.10
C GLY A 151 10.38 4.79 -21.41
N PHE A 152 10.24 5.86 -22.21
CA PHE A 152 11.04 6.08 -23.43
C PHE A 152 12.48 6.56 -23.13
N ASP A 153 12.77 6.92 -21.89
CA ASP A 153 14.12 7.19 -21.41
C ASP A 153 14.61 6.05 -20.51
N PRO A 154 15.67 5.30 -20.86
CA PRO A 154 16.13 4.15 -20.07
C PRO A 154 16.59 4.50 -18.65
N ILE A 155 17.10 5.72 -18.45
CA ILE A 155 17.53 6.18 -17.13
C ILE A 155 16.31 6.47 -16.26
N ALA A 156 15.28 7.14 -16.80
CA ALA A 156 14.05 7.40 -16.08
C ALA A 156 13.30 6.10 -15.72
N ARG A 157 13.33 5.08 -16.61
CA ARG A 157 12.83 3.73 -16.27
C ARG A 157 13.57 3.12 -15.06
N THR A 158 14.89 3.26 -15.04
CA THR A 158 15.71 2.76 -13.93
C THR A 158 15.48 3.57 -12.65
N ASP A 159 15.33 4.89 -12.77
CA ASP A 159 14.99 5.77 -11.67
C ASP A 159 13.65 5.37 -11.03
N ASN A 160 12.60 5.18 -11.83
CA ASN A 160 11.29 4.72 -11.35
C ASN A 160 11.35 3.32 -10.73
N ALA A 161 12.14 2.41 -11.31
CA ALA A 161 12.26 1.06 -10.79
C ALA A 161 12.89 1.01 -9.39
N TYR A 162 13.99 1.72 -9.16
CA TYR A 162 14.73 1.66 -7.89
C TYR A 162 15.71 2.82 -7.62
N ASN A 163 16.34 3.42 -8.64
CA ASN A 163 17.50 4.28 -8.45
C ASN A 163 17.14 5.64 -7.82
N ALA A 164 15.98 6.23 -8.18
CA ALA A 164 15.51 7.45 -7.53
C ALA A 164 15.21 7.22 -6.04
N HIS A 165 14.63 6.07 -5.71
CA HIS A 165 14.33 5.70 -4.32
C HIS A 165 15.58 5.51 -3.49
N ASP A 166 16.62 4.87 -4.04
CA ASP A 166 17.95 4.74 -3.43
C ASP A 166 18.54 6.12 -3.10
N LYS A 167 18.66 6.97 -4.13
CA LYS A 167 19.24 8.32 -3.98
C LYS A 167 18.49 9.17 -2.96
N VAL A 168 17.15 9.13 -2.98
CA VAL A 168 16.33 9.90 -2.03
C VAL A 168 16.47 9.34 -0.61
N ALA A 169 16.55 8.03 -0.41
CA ALA A 169 16.76 7.46 0.91
C ALA A 169 18.10 7.88 1.52
N VAL A 170 19.18 7.87 0.73
CA VAL A 170 20.50 8.33 1.15
C VAL A 170 20.48 9.83 1.47
N ALA A 171 19.92 10.64 0.58
CA ALA A 171 19.81 12.08 0.76
C ALA A 171 18.99 12.46 2.00
N ALA A 172 17.83 11.83 2.20
CA ALA A 172 16.97 12.10 3.36
C ALA A 172 17.68 11.77 4.68
N LYS A 173 18.39 10.66 4.76
CA LYS A 173 19.17 10.29 5.96
C LYS A 173 20.29 11.27 6.25
N ASP A 174 20.98 11.77 5.23
CA ASP A 174 22.01 12.80 5.40
C ASP A 174 21.43 14.16 5.84
N LEU A 175 20.31 14.58 5.23
CA LEU A 175 19.61 15.81 5.61
C LEU A 175 19.06 15.73 7.05
N ILE A 176 18.49 14.59 7.47
CA ILE A 176 18.06 14.35 8.85
C ILE A 176 19.25 14.51 9.82
N ARG A 177 20.37 13.85 9.51
CA ARG A 177 21.60 13.95 10.32
C ARG A 177 22.10 15.39 10.45
N LYS A 178 22.06 16.15 9.37
CA LYS A 178 22.47 17.55 9.36
C LYS A 178 21.51 18.43 10.15
N PHE A 179 20.20 18.24 10.01
CA PHE A 179 19.18 19.07 10.67
C PHE A 179 19.15 18.85 12.19
N TYR A 180 19.17 17.57 12.63
CA TYR A 180 19.09 17.22 14.06
C TYR A 180 20.47 17.01 14.72
N SER A 181 21.57 17.18 13.98
CA SER A 181 22.94 16.90 14.43
C SER A 181 23.17 15.45 14.91
N LYS A 182 22.27 14.53 14.54
CA LYS A 182 22.37 13.09 14.78
C LYS A 182 21.60 12.30 13.71
N PRO A 183 22.00 11.05 13.42
CA PRO A 183 21.24 10.18 12.52
C PRO A 183 19.91 9.75 13.16
N ALA A 184 19.00 9.23 12.35
CA ALA A 184 17.81 8.57 12.87
C ALA A 184 18.18 7.31 13.65
N ASP A 185 17.54 7.13 14.81
CA ASP A 185 17.75 5.96 15.68
C ASP A 185 17.17 4.70 15.01
N ARG A 186 16.06 4.85 14.29
CA ARG A 186 15.39 3.79 13.51
C ARG A 186 14.82 4.34 12.21
N SER A 187 14.85 3.51 11.17
CA SER A 187 14.34 3.85 9.84
C SER A 187 13.26 2.85 9.41
N TYR A 188 12.14 3.37 8.94
CA TYR A 188 10.98 2.60 8.51
C TYR A 188 10.60 2.92 7.08
N PHE A 189 9.97 1.97 6.41
CA PHE A 189 9.34 2.15 5.11
C PHE A 189 7.89 1.70 5.18
N ILE A 190 6.98 2.47 4.58
CA ILE A 190 5.58 2.05 4.38
C ILE A 190 5.12 2.48 2.98
N GLY A 191 4.50 1.57 2.24
CA GLY A 191 3.94 1.89 0.95
C GLY A 191 2.95 0.85 0.47
N CYS A 192 1.99 1.31 -0.34
CA CYS A 192 0.97 0.46 -0.95
C CYS A 192 1.09 0.46 -2.47
N SER A 193 0.64 -0.63 -3.14
CA SER A 193 0.66 -0.69 -4.60
C SER A 193 2.07 -0.63 -5.19
N GLY A 194 2.35 0.32 -6.08
CA GLY A 194 3.72 0.67 -6.48
C GLY A 194 4.65 0.92 -5.29
N GLY A 195 4.14 1.58 -4.22
CA GLY A 195 4.87 1.76 -2.97
C GLY A 195 5.14 0.46 -2.23
N GLY A 196 4.24 -0.51 -2.29
CA GLY A 196 4.47 -1.87 -1.79
C GLY A 196 5.55 -2.61 -2.58
N ARG A 197 5.61 -2.42 -3.91
CA ARG A 197 6.73 -2.89 -4.75
C ARG A 197 8.05 -2.24 -4.33
N GLN A 198 8.04 -0.91 -4.10
CA GLN A 198 9.20 -0.16 -3.62
C GLN A 198 9.66 -0.67 -2.25
N ALA A 199 8.73 -1.03 -1.35
CA ALA A 199 9.03 -1.68 -0.07
C ALA A 199 9.82 -2.98 -0.28
N MET A 200 9.34 -3.85 -1.16
CA MET A 200 10.00 -5.12 -1.49
C MET A 200 11.35 -4.90 -2.19
N MET A 201 11.43 -3.93 -3.09
CA MET A 201 12.69 -3.56 -3.74
C MET A 201 13.77 -3.17 -2.72
N PHE A 202 13.40 -2.41 -1.67
CA PHE A 202 14.35 -2.06 -0.62
C PHE A 202 14.81 -3.28 0.19
N THR A 203 13.92 -4.21 0.53
CA THR A 203 14.32 -5.41 1.27
C THR A 203 15.27 -6.32 0.48
N GLN A 204 15.19 -6.28 -0.85
CA GLN A 204 15.97 -7.12 -1.76
C GLN A 204 17.28 -6.46 -2.22
N ARG A 205 17.21 -5.20 -2.72
CA ARG A 205 18.35 -4.50 -3.32
C ARG A 205 19.17 -3.69 -2.31
N PHE A 206 18.50 -3.10 -1.30
CA PHE A 206 19.10 -2.21 -0.32
C PHE A 206 18.76 -2.65 1.11
N PRO A 207 19.07 -3.90 1.49
CA PRO A 207 18.59 -4.52 2.71
C PRO A 207 19.03 -3.82 4.00
N THR A 208 20.01 -2.91 3.94
CA THR A 208 20.55 -2.19 5.09
C THR A 208 19.83 -0.87 5.41
N TYR A 209 18.87 -0.44 4.56
CA TYR A 209 18.33 0.91 4.66
C TYR A 209 17.26 1.09 5.74
N PHE A 210 16.43 0.08 5.98
CA PHE A 210 15.28 0.16 6.89
C PHE A 210 15.27 -0.97 7.91
N ASP A 211 14.96 -0.63 9.16
CA ASP A 211 14.81 -1.60 10.26
C ASP A 211 13.47 -2.33 10.19
N GLY A 212 12.43 -1.61 9.73
CA GLY A 212 11.09 -2.15 9.54
C GLY A 212 10.46 -1.69 8.22
N VAL A 213 9.77 -2.60 7.55
CA VAL A 213 9.13 -2.37 6.24
C VAL A 213 7.70 -2.88 6.27
N ILE A 214 6.74 -2.07 5.80
CA ILE A 214 5.37 -2.51 5.50
C ILE A 214 5.15 -2.43 3.99
N ALA A 215 4.89 -3.58 3.38
CA ALA A 215 4.48 -3.71 1.99
C ALA A 215 2.96 -3.98 1.95
N MET A 216 2.18 -2.94 1.62
CA MET A 216 0.73 -3.05 1.49
C MET A 216 0.36 -3.32 0.03
N ALA A 217 -0.51 -4.30 -0.21
CA ALA A 217 -0.99 -4.67 -1.55
C ALA A 217 0.11 -4.53 -2.62
N PRO A 218 1.28 -5.18 -2.44
CA PRO A 218 2.47 -4.87 -3.23
C PRO A 218 2.32 -5.33 -4.68
N ALA A 219 2.68 -4.46 -5.62
CA ALA A 219 2.71 -4.73 -7.05
C ALA A 219 3.92 -5.63 -7.42
N MET A 220 3.96 -6.88 -6.95
CA MET A 220 5.16 -7.71 -7.01
C MET A 220 5.51 -8.20 -8.41
N ARG A 221 4.50 -8.64 -9.19
CA ARG A 221 4.64 -9.07 -10.59
C ARG A 221 3.97 -8.09 -11.55
N VAL A 222 4.14 -6.79 -11.30
CA VAL A 222 3.38 -5.77 -12.01
C VAL A 222 3.58 -5.79 -13.52
N SER A 223 4.80 -5.99 -13.99
CA SER A 223 5.12 -5.93 -15.41
C SER A 223 4.65 -7.15 -16.21
N LYS A 224 4.53 -8.32 -15.58
CA LYS A 224 4.19 -9.58 -16.26
C LYS A 224 2.87 -10.19 -15.81
N GLY A 225 2.47 -9.92 -14.58
CA GLY A 225 1.29 -10.54 -13.97
C GLY A 225 0.08 -9.62 -13.99
N ALA A 226 0.10 -8.57 -13.17
CA ALA A 226 -1.08 -7.73 -12.98
C ALA A 226 -1.49 -6.98 -14.27
N THR A 227 -0.53 -6.54 -15.12
CA THR A 227 -0.85 -5.93 -16.41
C THR A 227 -1.48 -6.94 -17.38
N VAL A 228 -1.00 -8.18 -17.39
CA VAL A 228 -1.60 -9.28 -18.18
C VAL A 228 -3.00 -9.61 -17.64
N ALA A 229 -3.19 -9.61 -16.33
CA ALA A 229 -4.51 -9.80 -15.73
C ALA A 229 -5.47 -8.65 -16.07
N ALA A 230 -4.98 -7.40 -16.13
CA ALA A 230 -5.79 -6.26 -16.56
C ALA A 230 -6.28 -6.41 -18.01
N ALA A 231 -5.42 -6.89 -18.92
CA ALA A 231 -5.80 -7.21 -20.30
C ALA A 231 -6.82 -8.35 -20.34
N TRP A 232 -6.61 -9.41 -19.56
CA TRP A 232 -7.51 -10.56 -19.46
C TRP A 232 -8.91 -10.17 -19.02
N ASP A 233 -9.01 -9.37 -17.97
CA ASP A 233 -10.27 -8.88 -17.42
C ASP A 233 -10.96 -7.94 -18.42
N THR A 234 -10.22 -7.00 -19.02
CA THR A 234 -10.75 -6.04 -19.98
C THR A 234 -11.33 -6.74 -21.22
N GLN A 235 -10.60 -7.71 -21.80
CA GLN A 235 -11.10 -8.47 -22.95
C GLN A 235 -12.29 -9.37 -22.58
N THR A 236 -12.29 -9.93 -21.39
CA THR A 236 -13.41 -10.73 -20.89
C THR A 236 -14.66 -9.88 -20.73
N LEU A 237 -14.56 -8.70 -20.12
CA LEU A 237 -15.66 -7.76 -19.95
C LEU A 237 -16.13 -7.20 -21.31
N GLN A 238 -15.20 -6.91 -22.22
CA GLN A 238 -15.50 -6.48 -23.58
C GLN A 238 -16.39 -7.50 -24.32
N SER A 239 -16.17 -8.80 -24.11
CA SER A 239 -16.91 -9.85 -24.80
C SER A 239 -18.39 -9.96 -24.39
N ILE A 240 -18.76 -9.39 -23.24
CA ILE A 240 -20.14 -9.41 -22.71
C ILE A 240 -20.77 -8.03 -22.58
N ALA A 241 -20.02 -6.96 -22.82
CA ALA A 241 -20.53 -5.60 -22.75
C ALA A 241 -21.46 -5.30 -23.92
N PRO A 242 -22.59 -4.58 -23.71
CA PRO A 242 -23.44 -4.16 -24.80
C PRO A 242 -22.72 -3.17 -25.71
N ALA A 243 -23.08 -3.18 -26.99
CA ALA A 243 -22.59 -2.20 -27.96
C ALA A 243 -23.20 -0.84 -27.69
N GLY A 244 -22.39 0.21 -27.75
CA GLY A 244 -22.84 1.59 -27.72
C GLY A 244 -23.21 2.14 -29.10
N THR A 245 -23.30 3.44 -29.20
CA THR A 245 -23.77 4.13 -30.42
C THR A 245 -22.81 4.01 -31.60
N ASP A 246 -21.52 3.82 -31.37
CA ASP A 246 -20.49 3.60 -32.39
C ASP A 246 -20.25 2.11 -32.70
N GLY A 247 -21.06 1.22 -32.11
CA GLY A 247 -20.95 -0.22 -32.25
C GLY A 247 -19.85 -0.88 -31.41
N LYS A 248 -19.09 -0.12 -30.59
CA LYS A 248 -18.08 -0.66 -29.70
C LYS A 248 -18.64 -0.96 -28.31
N PRO A 249 -18.01 -1.89 -27.55
CA PRO A 249 -18.48 -2.26 -26.23
C PRO A 249 -18.40 -1.10 -25.20
N VAL A 250 -19.44 -0.95 -24.39
CA VAL A 250 -19.49 -0.05 -23.23
C VAL A 250 -19.13 -0.83 -21.97
N LEU A 251 -17.84 -0.85 -21.59
CA LEU A 251 -17.31 -1.71 -20.51
C LEU A 251 -18.06 -1.57 -19.19
N SER A 252 -18.45 -0.35 -18.83
CA SER A 252 -19.15 -0.08 -17.55
C SER A 252 -20.51 -0.81 -17.45
N GLN A 253 -21.08 -1.23 -18.58
CA GLN A 253 -22.36 -1.91 -18.68
C GLN A 253 -22.26 -3.43 -18.76
N ALA A 254 -21.05 -4.02 -18.77
CA ALA A 254 -20.86 -5.47 -18.79
C ALA A 254 -21.45 -6.14 -17.53
N LEU A 255 -21.32 -5.49 -16.38
CA LEU A 255 -21.93 -5.86 -15.11
C LEU A 255 -22.51 -4.60 -14.45
N SER A 256 -23.79 -4.62 -14.13
CA SER A 256 -24.44 -3.55 -13.38
C SER A 256 -24.06 -3.59 -11.90
N ASP A 257 -24.35 -2.51 -11.16
CA ASP A 257 -24.18 -2.50 -9.70
C ASP A 257 -25.08 -3.55 -9.02
N GLY A 258 -26.27 -3.80 -9.59
CA GLY A 258 -27.17 -4.88 -9.14
C GLY A 258 -26.55 -6.26 -9.34
N ASP A 259 -25.86 -6.51 -10.46
CA ASP A 259 -25.15 -7.78 -10.70
C ASP A 259 -24.03 -7.99 -9.68
N LEU A 260 -23.23 -6.94 -9.41
CA LEU A 260 -22.16 -6.99 -8.42
C LEU A 260 -22.70 -7.20 -7.00
N ALA A 261 -23.80 -6.52 -6.64
CA ALA A 261 -24.47 -6.70 -5.35
C ALA A 261 -25.04 -8.12 -5.19
N LEU A 262 -25.53 -8.73 -6.29
CA LEU A 262 -26.00 -10.11 -6.29
C LEU A 262 -24.85 -11.11 -6.04
N VAL A 263 -23.69 -10.90 -6.67
CA VAL A 263 -22.48 -11.70 -6.40
C VAL A 263 -22.06 -11.57 -4.95
N ARG A 264 -21.99 -10.34 -4.43
CA ARG A 264 -21.69 -10.06 -3.01
C ARG A 264 -22.62 -10.83 -2.08
N LYS A 265 -23.93 -10.77 -2.35
CA LYS A 265 -24.92 -11.49 -1.54
C LYS A 265 -24.69 -13.00 -1.59
N GLY A 266 -24.45 -13.58 -2.77
CA GLY A 266 -24.19 -15.01 -2.91
C GLY A 266 -22.95 -15.48 -2.15
N ILE A 267 -21.88 -14.66 -2.13
CA ILE A 267 -20.67 -14.94 -1.32
C ILE A 267 -21.01 -14.92 0.17
N LEU A 268 -21.71 -13.88 0.64
CA LEU A 268 -22.09 -13.77 2.06
C LEU A 268 -23.02 -14.90 2.49
N ASP A 269 -24.06 -15.20 1.71
CA ASP A 269 -24.98 -16.31 2.01
C ASP A 269 -24.25 -17.66 2.15
N SER A 270 -23.14 -17.84 1.45
CA SER A 270 -22.36 -19.07 1.45
C SER A 270 -21.27 -19.12 2.52
N CYS A 271 -20.71 -17.98 2.91
CA CYS A 271 -19.41 -17.96 3.58
C CYS A 271 -19.32 -17.06 4.83
N ASP A 272 -20.26 -16.15 5.04
CA ASP A 272 -20.21 -15.16 6.14
C ASP A 272 -20.14 -15.86 7.52
N ALA A 273 -20.94 -16.90 7.72
CA ALA A 273 -21.00 -17.63 9.00
C ALA A 273 -19.78 -18.53 9.28
N LEU A 274 -18.83 -18.69 8.36
CA LEU A 274 -17.72 -19.66 8.48
C LEU A 274 -16.69 -19.29 9.57
N ASP A 275 -16.65 -18.05 10.00
CA ASP A 275 -15.80 -17.59 11.11
C ASP A 275 -16.58 -17.44 12.44
N GLY A 276 -17.86 -17.91 12.46
CA GLY A 276 -18.74 -17.89 13.62
C GLY A 276 -19.58 -16.61 13.77
N ALA A 277 -19.41 -15.62 12.90
CA ALA A 277 -20.21 -14.38 12.86
C ALA A 277 -20.97 -14.27 11.54
N ILE A 278 -22.12 -13.59 11.54
CA ILE A 278 -22.78 -13.09 10.34
C ILE A 278 -22.67 -11.58 10.41
N ASP A 279 -21.56 -11.04 9.87
CA ASP A 279 -21.19 -9.65 10.08
C ASP A 279 -20.82 -8.90 8.78
N GLY A 280 -21.00 -9.56 7.63
CA GLY A 280 -20.72 -8.99 6.31
C GLY A 280 -19.26 -9.10 5.88
N LEU A 281 -18.43 -9.88 6.61
CA LEU A 281 -17.03 -10.15 6.30
C LEU A 281 -16.80 -11.67 6.17
N VAL A 282 -15.92 -12.07 5.27
CA VAL A 282 -15.47 -13.47 5.13
C VAL A 282 -14.03 -13.55 5.61
N SER A 283 -13.85 -13.78 6.92
CA SER A 283 -12.52 -13.84 7.53
C SER A 283 -11.75 -15.12 7.18
N ASN A 284 -12.43 -16.19 6.77
CA ASN A 284 -11.81 -17.45 6.35
C ASN A 284 -12.10 -17.76 4.86
N PRO A 285 -11.44 -17.06 3.91
CA PRO A 285 -11.68 -17.27 2.47
C PRO A 285 -11.30 -18.67 2.00
N ALA A 286 -10.35 -19.34 2.65
CA ALA A 286 -9.94 -20.70 2.29
C ALA A 286 -11.04 -21.75 2.52
N ALA A 287 -11.92 -21.52 3.50
CA ALA A 287 -13.07 -22.38 3.78
C ALA A 287 -14.28 -22.06 2.89
N CYS A 288 -14.30 -20.89 2.23
CA CYS A 288 -15.40 -20.45 1.38
C CYS A 288 -15.49 -21.31 0.10
N LYS A 289 -16.65 -21.92 -0.16
CA LYS A 289 -16.91 -22.79 -1.33
C LYS A 289 -17.96 -22.16 -2.26
N PHE A 290 -17.98 -20.83 -2.35
CA PHE A 290 -18.90 -20.15 -3.26
C PHE A 290 -18.63 -20.50 -4.73
N ASP A 291 -19.70 -20.85 -5.46
CA ASP A 291 -19.70 -21.00 -6.92
C ASP A 291 -20.71 -20.04 -7.53
N VAL A 292 -20.23 -19.08 -8.30
CA VAL A 292 -21.06 -18.09 -8.99
C VAL A 292 -22.11 -18.69 -9.92
N SER A 293 -21.97 -19.97 -10.32
CA SER A 293 -22.99 -20.68 -11.10
C SER A 293 -24.34 -20.78 -10.39
N ALA A 294 -24.34 -20.76 -9.05
CA ALA A 294 -25.58 -20.77 -8.27
C ALA A 294 -26.46 -19.53 -8.54
N LEU A 295 -25.86 -18.45 -9.05
CA LEU A 295 -26.57 -17.21 -9.38
C LEU A 295 -27.06 -17.17 -10.84
N GLN A 296 -26.82 -18.21 -11.64
CA GLN A 296 -27.20 -18.21 -13.05
C GLN A 296 -28.73 -18.29 -13.24
N CYS A 297 -29.26 -17.46 -14.13
CA CYS A 297 -30.66 -17.47 -14.50
C CYS A 297 -31.06 -18.83 -15.10
N LYS A 298 -32.21 -19.35 -14.67
CA LYS A 298 -32.84 -20.54 -15.26
C LYS A 298 -33.71 -20.24 -16.48
N GLY A 299 -33.99 -18.97 -16.72
CA GLY A 299 -34.78 -18.43 -17.83
C GLY A 299 -34.22 -17.09 -18.29
N ALA A 300 -35.08 -16.16 -18.67
CA ALA A 300 -34.68 -14.81 -19.03
C ALA A 300 -34.01 -14.11 -17.83
N LYS A 301 -33.00 -13.27 -18.10
CA LYS A 301 -32.33 -12.48 -17.06
C LYS A 301 -33.29 -11.47 -16.42
N ASP A 302 -33.27 -11.44 -15.09
CA ASP A 302 -33.90 -10.41 -14.27
C ASP A 302 -32.95 -9.90 -13.18
N ALA A 303 -33.47 -9.14 -12.22
CA ALA A 303 -32.66 -8.58 -11.14
C ALA A 303 -32.18 -9.63 -10.09
N SER A 304 -32.72 -10.83 -10.09
CA SER A 304 -32.44 -11.89 -9.10
C SER A 304 -31.37 -12.89 -9.58
N CYS A 305 -30.90 -12.80 -10.81
CA CYS A 305 -29.96 -13.76 -11.38
C CYS A 305 -28.99 -13.12 -12.39
N LEU A 306 -27.91 -13.82 -12.71
CA LEU A 306 -26.91 -13.42 -13.71
C LEU A 306 -27.16 -14.16 -15.04
N ALA A 307 -26.94 -13.49 -16.16
CA ALA A 307 -26.93 -14.13 -17.46
C ALA A 307 -25.82 -15.20 -17.53
N PRO A 308 -26.00 -16.29 -18.31
CA PRO A 308 -24.94 -17.30 -18.48
C PRO A 308 -23.59 -16.72 -18.93
N THR A 309 -23.60 -15.69 -19.80
CA THR A 309 -22.40 -14.98 -20.26
C THR A 309 -21.71 -14.21 -19.14
N GLN A 310 -22.46 -13.61 -18.20
CA GLN A 310 -21.92 -12.90 -17.02
C GLN A 310 -21.30 -13.91 -16.03
N VAL A 311 -21.94 -15.04 -15.80
CA VAL A 311 -21.38 -16.13 -14.99
C VAL A 311 -20.07 -16.64 -15.59
N GLY A 312 -20.05 -16.91 -16.91
CA GLY A 312 -18.84 -17.33 -17.62
C GLY A 312 -17.70 -16.31 -17.53
N ALA A 313 -18.01 -15.02 -17.69
CA ALA A 313 -17.03 -13.94 -17.56
C ALA A 313 -16.44 -13.86 -16.15
N LEU A 314 -17.26 -13.88 -15.11
CA LEU A 314 -16.81 -13.88 -13.72
C LEU A 314 -15.92 -15.09 -13.41
N LYS A 315 -16.32 -16.30 -13.80
CA LYS A 315 -15.48 -17.50 -13.65
C LYS A 315 -14.13 -17.36 -14.35
N LYS A 316 -14.13 -16.84 -15.58
CA LYS A 316 -12.92 -16.61 -16.37
C LYS A 316 -12.00 -15.61 -15.67
N MET A 317 -12.51 -14.47 -15.22
CA MET A 317 -11.73 -13.44 -14.52
C MET A 317 -11.14 -13.97 -13.22
N PHE A 318 -11.97 -14.61 -12.38
CA PHE A 318 -11.54 -15.10 -11.07
C PHE A 318 -10.60 -16.31 -11.15
N SER A 319 -10.56 -17.05 -12.27
CA SER A 319 -9.60 -18.15 -12.47
C SER A 319 -8.18 -17.69 -12.81
N GLY A 320 -7.95 -16.39 -13.00
CA GLY A 320 -6.67 -15.82 -13.41
C GLY A 320 -6.38 -15.94 -14.91
N ALA A 321 -5.48 -15.08 -15.39
CA ALA A 321 -5.09 -15.01 -16.79
C ALA A 321 -4.29 -16.26 -17.21
N LYS A 322 -4.56 -16.76 -18.43
CA LYS A 322 -3.92 -17.94 -19.02
C LYS A 322 -3.61 -17.70 -20.49
N ASN A 323 -2.64 -18.43 -21.02
CA ASN A 323 -2.42 -18.50 -22.47
C ASN A 323 -3.37 -19.51 -23.14
N SER A 324 -3.26 -19.67 -24.47
CA SER A 324 -4.09 -20.58 -25.26
C SER A 324 -3.94 -22.07 -24.89
N GLU A 325 -2.79 -22.46 -24.32
CA GLU A 325 -2.49 -23.80 -23.82
C GLU A 325 -3.01 -24.03 -22.39
N GLY A 326 -3.65 -23.02 -21.76
CA GLY A 326 -4.11 -23.07 -20.38
C GLY A 326 -3.04 -22.85 -19.34
N LYS A 327 -1.81 -22.46 -19.72
CA LYS A 327 -0.71 -22.15 -18.80
C LYS A 327 -1.01 -20.85 -18.05
N PRO A 328 -0.96 -20.84 -16.69
CA PRO A 328 -1.20 -19.63 -15.92
C PRO A 328 -0.19 -18.52 -16.24
N LEU A 329 -0.68 -17.32 -16.44
CA LEU A 329 0.09 -16.09 -16.60
C LEU A 329 -0.01 -15.19 -15.38
N TYR A 330 -1.09 -15.29 -14.62
CA TYR A 330 -1.29 -14.64 -13.34
C TYR A 330 -2.21 -15.50 -12.44
N PHE A 331 -2.31 -15.12 -11.17
CA PHE A 331 -3.03 -15.84 -10.12
C PHE A 331 -4.55 -15.71 -10.26
N SER A 332 -5.25 -16.66 -9.65
CA SER A 332 -6.69 -16.58 -9.34
C SER A 332 -6.96 -15.45 -8.33
N TRP A 333 -8.26 -15.19 -8.11
CA TRP A 333 -8.73 -14.20 -7.16
C TRP A 333 -9.61 -14.87 -6.12
N PRO A 334 -9.49 -14.53 -4.84
CA PRO A 334 -10.44 -15.03 -3.85
C PRO A 334 -11.83 -14.42 -4.08
N TRP A 335 -12.86 -15.20 -3.82
CA TRP A 335 -14.23 -14.71 -3.80
C TRP A 335 -14.49 -13.98 -2.49
N ASP A 336 -14.24 -12.68 -2.48
CA ASP A 336 -14.48 -11.81 -1.33
C ASP A 336 -15.68 -10.89 -1.58
N PRO A 337 -16.62 -10.74 -0.62
CA PRO A 337 -17.84 -9.94 -0.81
C PRO A 337 -17.57 -8.45 -1.01
N GLY A 338 -16.37 -7.96 -0.67
CA GLY A 338 -15.97 -6.58 -0.91
C GLY A 338 -16.04 -6.19 -2.39
N MET A 339 -15.82 -7.12 -3.32
CA MET A 339 -15.87 -6.86 -4.77
C MET A 339 -17.19 -6.23 -5.25
N GLY A 340 -18.31 -6.57 -4.64
CA GLY A 340 -19.63 -6.06 -5.00
C GLY A 340 -20.11 -4.90 -4.13
N HIS A 341 -19.28 -4.37 -3.24
CA HIS A 341 -19.66 -3.28 -2.37
C HIS A 341 -19.40 -1.92 -3.05
N PRO A 342 -20.34 -0.95 -3.04
CA PRO A 342 -20.19 0.34 -3.73
C PRO A 342 -19.02 1.19 -3.23
N ASN A 343 -18.58 1.00 -2.00
CA ASN A 343 -17.41 1.68 -1.45
C ASN A 343 -16.08 0.96 -1.74
N ASN A 344 -16.09 -0.17 -2.46
CA ASN A 344 -14.90 -0.82 -2.98
C ASN A 344 -14.58 -0.24 -4.36
N ASP A 345 -13.30 -0.12 -4.67
CA ASP A 345 -12.84 0.41 -5.95
C ASP A 345 -12.79 -0.64 -7.08
N TRP A 346 -13.27 -1.88 -6.85
CA TRP A 346 -13.27 -2.98 -7.82
C TRP A 346 -13.90 -2.57 -9.15
N ARG A 347 -15.11 -1.91 -9.08
CA ARG A 347 -15.76 -1.39 -10.28
C ARG A 347 -14.90 -0.40 -11.04
N MET A 348 -14.29 0.57 -10.33
CA MET A 348 -13.46 1.61 -10.96
C MET A 348 -12.18 1.05 -11.58
N TRP A 349 -11.64 -0.03 -11.04
CA TRP A 349 -10.49 -0.71 -11.64
C TRP A 349 -10.86 -1.44 -12.92
N LYS A 350 -11.92 -2.25 -12.92
CA LYS A 350 -12.23 -3.20 -13.99
C LYS A 350 -13.22 -2.65 -15.03
N LEU A 351 -14.30 -2.03 -14.58
CA LEU A 351 -15.41 -1.58 -15.42
C LEU A 351 -15.37 -0.08 -15.73
N GLY A 352 -14.97 0.73 -14.74
CA GLY A 352 -15.20 2.17 -14.80
C GLY A 352 -16.68 2.53 -14.62
N ASN A 353 -17.00 3.78 -14.92
CA ASN A 353 -18.38 4.31 -14.86
C ASN A 353 -18.78 5.14 -16.11
N SER A 354 -17.93 5.19 -17.13
CA SER A 354 -18.26 5.89 -18.38
C SER A 354 -19.45 5.22 -19.07
N PRO A 355 -20.53 5.95 -19.37
CA PRO A 355 -21.69 5.40 -20.07
C PRO A 355 -21.48 5.25 -21.58
N THR A 356 -20.28 5.52 -22.07
CA THR A 356 -19.91 5.48 -23.48
C THR A 356 -18.78 4.48 -23.74
N GLU A 357 -18.47 4.26 -25.00
CA GLU A 357 -17.38 3.40 -25.50
C GLU A 357 -15.98 3.88 -25.06
N LYS A 358 -15.86 5.12 -24.60
CA LYS A 358 -14.62 5.64 -24.01
C LYS A 358 -14.53 5.17 -22.56
N ALA A 359 -13.97 3.99 -22.37
CA ALA A 359 -13.79 3.42 -21.05
C ALA A 359 -12.87 4.29 -20.18
N ASN A 360 -13.23 4.42 -18.90
CA ASN A 360 -12.46 5.14 -17.89
C ASN A 360 -12.06 4.25 -16.70
N SER A 361 -12.05 2.93 -16.89
CA SER A 361 -11.53 2.02 -15.88
C SER A 361 -10.03 2.20 -15.71
N ARG A 362 -9.52 1.97 -14.49
CA ARG A 362 -8.09 2.09 -14.20
C ARG A 362 -7.26 1.05 -14.94
N HIS A 363 -7.82 -0.14 -15.25
CA HIS A 363 -7.18 -1.11 -16.14
C HIS A 363 -6.90 -0.51 -17.51
N VAL A 364 -7.85 0.24 -18.07
CA VAL A 364 -7.70 0.84 -19.39
C VAL A 364 -6.70 1.99 -19.35
N PHE A 365 -6.86 2.99 -18.47
CA PHE A 365 -6.01 4.17 -18.60
C PHE A 365 -4.65 4.05 -17.91
N LEU A 366 -4.55 3.30 -16.79
CA LEU A 366 -3.29 3.18 -16.04
C LEU A 366 -2.45 1.99 -16.51
N MET A 367 -3.07 0.80 -16.65
CA MET A 367 -2.32 -0.41 -17.01
C MET A 367 -1.97 -0.46 -18.49
N GLU A 368 -2.81 0.06 -19.39
CA GLU A 368 -2.46 0.20 -20.81
C GLU A 368 -1.31 1.19 -21.00
N ASP A 369 -1.35 2.34 -20.31
CA ASP A 369 -0.27 3.33 -20.36
C ASP A 369 1.06 2.73 -19.86
N ALA A 370 1.04 2.00 -18.74
CA ALA A 370 2.20 1.31 -18.20
C ALA A 370 2.73 0.20 -19.15
N LEU A 371 1.83 -0.59 -19.75
CA LEU A 371 2.18 -1.60 -20.74
C LEU A 371 2.93 -0.98 -21.92
N GLN A 372 2.38 0.08 -22.48
CA GLN A 372 2.93 0.78 -23.65
C GLN A 372 4.24 1.50 -23.35
N GLY A 373 4.35 2.11 -22.16
CA GLY A 373 5.43 3.01 -21.81
C GLY A 373 6.68 2.32 -21.29
N TYR A 374 6.55 1.45 -20.28
CA TYR A 374 7.74 0.99 -19.58
C TYR A 374 7.78 -0.51 -19.21
N PHE A 375 6.69 -1.28 -19.40
CA PHE A 375 6.74 -2.73 -19.14
C PHE A 375 7.21 -3.54 -20.35
N VAL A 376 7.01 -3.05 -21.57
CA VAL A 376 7.57 -3.68 -22.78
C VAL A 376 8.88 -3.03 -23.19
N THR A 377 9.69 -3.77 -23.97
CA THR A 377 10.95 -3.26 -24.50
C THR A 377 11.12 -3.68 -25.96
N PRO A 378 11.33 -2.72 -26.87
CA PRO A 378 11.23 -1.26 -26.65
C PRO A 378 9.80 -0.83 -26.29
N PRO A 379 9.60 0.37 -25.68
CA PRO A 379 8.27 0.96 -25.49
C PRO A 379 7.49 1.05 -26.81
N ASP A 380 6.18 0.76 -26.74
CA ASP A 380 5.35 0.64 -27.95
C ASP A 380 3.93 1.16 -27.71
N ARG A 381 3.65 2.36 -28.19
CA ARG A 381 2.32 3.02 -28.08
C ARG A 381 1.22 2.36 -28.94
N SER A 382 1.56 1.40 -29.81
CA SER A 382 0.57 0.65 -30.60
C SER A 382 -0.05 -0.53 -29.86
N LEU A 383 0.52 -0.94 -28.73
CA LEU A 383 -0.03 -2.00 -27.90
C LEU A 383 -1.35 -1.56 -27.26
N SER A 384 -2.24 -2.51 -27.07
CA SER A 384 -3.50 -2.27 -26.38
C SER A 384 -3.91 -3.49 -25.55
N ILE A 385 -4.36 -3.24 -24.33
CA ILE A 385 -4.92 -4.30 -23.48
C ILE A 385 -6.18 -4.92 -24.09
N TYR A 386 -6.89 -4.22 -24.97
CA TYR A 386 -8.05 -4.74 -25.70
C TYR A 386 -7.71 -5.80 -26.75
N LYS A 387 -6.43 -5.84 -27.19
CA LYS A 387 -5.93 -6.73 -28.24
C LYS A 387 -4.65 -7.46 -27.81
N PHE A 388 -4.35 -7.46 -26.51
CA PHE A 388 -3.18 -8.13 -25.96
C PHE A 388 -3.24 -9.63 -26.30
N ASP A 389 -2.16 -10.15 -26.88
CA ASP A 389 -2.01 -11.55 -27.26
C ASP A 389 -1.33 -12.30 -26.12
N PHE A 390 -2.07 -13.16 -25.45
CA PHE A 390 -1.60 -13.89 -24.25
C PHE A 390 -0.51 -14.94 -24.53
N ASP A 391 -0.29 -15.29 -25.79
CA ASP A 391 0.78 -16.22 -26.20
C ASP A 391 2.09 -15.49 -26.57
N ARG A 392 2.01 -14.30 -27.16
CA ARG A 392 3.16 -13.57 -27.69
C ARG A 392 3.60 -12.37 -26.84
N ASP A 393 2.67 -11.55 -26.40
CA ASP A 393 3.00 -10.26 -25.81
C ASP A 393 3.67 -10.36 -24.41
N PRO A 394 3.40 -11.38 -23.55
CA PRO A 394 4.11 -11.54 -22.29
C PRO A 394 5.64 -11.61 -22.45
N GLN A 395 6.13 -12.20 -23.54
CA GLN A 395 7.57 -12.31 -23.80
C GLN A 395 8.24 -10.95 -24.04
N ARG A 396 7.49 -9.96 -24.57
CA ARG A 396 7.99 -8.59 -24.79
C ARG A 396 8.27 -7.84 -23.49
N MET A 397 7.72 -8.33 -22.37
CA MET A 397 7.90 -7.77 -21.03
C MET A 397 9.14 -8.34 -20.33
N ASP A 398 9.71 -9.46 -20.83
CA ASP A 398 10.80 -10.18 -20.16
C ASP A 398 12.09 -9.37 -20.06
N ALA A 399 12.45 -8.60 -21.09
CA ALA A 399 13.72 -7.90 -21.18
C ALA A 399 14.02 -6.97 -19.98
N HIS A 400 12.99 -6.35 -19.39
CA HIS A 400 13.12 -5.44 -18.25
C HIS A 400 12.27 -5.82 -17.02
N SER A 401 11.54 -6.94 -17.07
CA SER A 401 10.67 -7.35 -15.95
C SER A 401 11.44 -7.46 -14.62
N TRP A 402 12.69 -7.86 -14.65
CA TRP A 402 13.55 -8.05 -13.48
C TRP A 402 13.85 -6.77 -12.68
N ILE A 403 13.74 -5.57 -13.28
CA ILE A 403 13.92 -4.32 -12.54
C ILE A 403 12.67 -3.91 -11.75
N PHE A 404 11.48 -4.39 -12.18
CA PHE A 404 10.20 -4.04 -11.58
C PHE A 404 9.61 -5.17 -10.73
N ASN A 405 9.79 -6.45 -11.13
CA ASN A 405 9.21 -7.57 -10.39
C ASN A 405 10.03 -7.91 -9.14
N THR A 406 9.35 -8.09 -8.03
CA THR A 406 9.93 -8.36 -6.72
C THR A 406 9.46 -9.69 -6.10
N ALA A 407 8.76 -10.53 -6.89
CA ALA A 407 8.16 -11.77 -6.40
C ALA A 407 9.11 -12.98 -6.41
N ASP A 408 10.31 -12.85 -7.00
CA ASP A 408 11.17 -14.02 -7.23
C ASP A 408 12.19 -14.24 -6.09
N ASP A 409 12.63 -13.18 -5.41
CA ASP A 409 13.49 -13.33 -4.23
C ASP A 409 12.66 -13.59 -2.96
N VAL A 410 12.72 -14.83 -2.50
CA VAL A 410 12.10 -15.32 -1.27
C VAL A 410 13.14 -15.65 -0.18
N LYS A 411 14.43 -15.42 -0.41
CA LYS A 411 15.48 -15.64 0.59
C LYS A 411 15.59 -14.47 1.54
N LEU A 412 15.62 -13.25 1.01
CA LEU A 412 15.79 -12.00 1.76
C LEU A 412 16.98 -12.03 2.74
N THR A 413 18.05 -12.74 2.38
CA THR A 413 19.16 -13.10 3.29
C THR A 413 19.80 -11.86 3.92
N GLY A 414 20.06 -10.82 3.13
CA GLY A 414 20.68 -9.58 3.63
C GLY A 414 19.77 -8.84 4.61
N TYR A 415 18.45 -8.85 4.34
CA TYR A 415 17.47 -8.19 5.19
C TYR A 415 17.28 -8.94 6.53
N GLN A 416 17.25 -10.28 6.49
CA GLN A 416 17.22 -11.11 7.69
C GLN A 416 18.49 -10.93 8.54
N ALA A 417 19.67 -10.96 7.91
CA ALA A 417 20.95 -10.89 8.62
C ALA A 417 21.12 -9.61 9.44
N ARG A 418 20.50 -8.50 9.00
CA ARG A 418 20.51 -7.25 9.79
C ARG A 418 19.40 -7.18 10.86
N GLY A 419 18.55 -8.18 10.97
CA GLY A 419 17.42 -8.21 11.90
C GLY A 419 16.19 -7.42 11.44
N GLY A 420 16.09 -7.10 10.14
CA GLY A 420 14.96 -6.37 9.54
C GLY A 420 13.61 -7.06 9.78
N LYS A 421 12.54 -6.26 9.88
CA LYS A 421 11.15 -6.74 10.10
C LYS A 421 10.25 -6.34 8.95
N LEU A 422 9.55 -7.31 8.35
CA LEU A 422 8.71 -7.14 7.16
C LEU A 422 7.26 -7.52 7.48
N MET A 423 6.35 -6.58 7.24
CA MET A 423 4.92 -6.84 7.33
C MET A 423 4.28 -6.69 5.96
N PHE A 424 3.46 -7.67 5.58
CA PHE A 424 2.57 -7.59 4.44
C PHE A 424 1.15 -7.36 4.94
N ILE A 425 0.42 -6.44 4.28
CA ILE A 425 -0.99 -6.18 4.54
C ILE A 425 -1.69 -6.18 3.19
N HIS A 426 -2.73 -7.03 2.99
CA HIS A 426 -3.35 -7.17 1.69
C HIS A 426 -4.87 -7.34 1.81
N GLY A 427 -5.63 -6.54 1.05
CA GLY A 427 -7.09 -6.66 0.98
C GLY A 427 -7.54 -7.87 0.18
N LEU A 428 -8.48 -8.65 0.70
CA LEU A 428 -9.00 -9.83 0.00
C LEU A 428 -9.84 -9.46 -1.24
N ALA A 429 -10.42 -8.26 -1.26
CA ALA A 429 -11.18 -7.74 -2.41
C ALA A 429 -10.35 -6.81 -3.31
N ASP A 430 -9.01 -6.87 -3.24
CA ASP A 430 -8.13 -6.04 -4.10
C ASP A 430 -8.38 -6.36 -5.58
N PRO A 431 -8.77 -5.38 -6.41
CA PRO A 431 -9.11 -5.63 -7.81
C PRO A 431 -7.92 -5.68 -8.77
N ILE A 432 -6.72 -5.27 -8.34
CA ILE A 432 -5.56 -5.15 -9.22
C ILE A 432 -4.42 -6.11 -8.90
N PHE A 433 -4.14 -6.38 -7.62
CA PHE A 433 -3.14 -7.36 -7.20
C PHE A 433 -3.83 -8.45 -6.40
N SER A 434 -3.74 -9.69 -6.89
CA SER A 434 -4.44 -10.80 -6.25
C SER A 434 -3.88 -11.11 -4.86
N ALA A 435 -4.77 -11.28 -3.88
CA ALA A 435 -4.37 -11.78 -2.57
C ALA A 435 -3.81 -13.21 -2.65
N ASP A 436 -4.20 -14.01 -3.66
CA ASP A 436 -3.62 -15.34 -3.91
C ASP A 436 -2.14 -15.26 -4.30
N GLU A 437 -1.71 -14.22 -5.05
CA GLU A 437 -0.29 -13.95 -5.31
C GLU A 437 0.47 -13.68 -4.00
N MET A 438 -0.13 -12.90 -3.11
CA MET A 438 0.51 -12.57 -1.83
C MET A 438 0.63 -13.78 -0.92
N VAL A 439 -0.39 -14.62 -0.89
CA VAL A 439 -0.38 -15.91 -0.16
C VAL A 439 0.70 -16.84 -0.73
N ASP A 440 0.76 -17.01 -2.06
CA ASP A 440 1.80 -17.81 -2.73
C ASP A 440 3.21 -17.30 -2.38
N TYR A 441 3.43 -16.00 -2.48
CA TYR A 441 4.73 -15.44 -2.12
C TYR A 441 5.10 -15.74 -0.67
N TYR A 442 4.19 -15.55 0.28
CA TYR A 442 4.44 -15.81 1.70
C TYR A 442 4.66 -17.30 1.99
N GLN A 443 3.95 -18.19 1.30
CA GLN A 443 4.16 -19.62 1.39
C GLN A 443 5.54 -20.04 0.86
N ARG A 444 5.97 -19.51 -0.30
CA ARG A 444 7.32 -19.75 -0.84
C ARG A 444 8.40 -19.17 0.08
N LEU A 445 8.18 -17.98 0.64
CA LEU A 445 9.06 -17.37 1.64
C LEU A 445 9.20 -18.29 2.86
N THR A 446 8.09 -18.86 3.34
CA THR A 446 8.06 -19.78 4.49
C THR A 446 8.72 -21.12 4.16
N ALA A 447 8.47 -21.68 2.99
CA ALA A 447 9.12 -22.90 2.54
C ALA A 447 10.66 -22.75 2.44
N GLN A 448 11.12 -21.56 2.01
CA GLN A 448 12.55 -21.27 1.87
C GLN A 448 13.25 -21.05 3.22
N ASN A 449 12.59 -20.39 4.18
CA ASN A 449 13.22 -19.91 5.42
C ASN A 449 12.78 -20.71 6.67
N GLY A 450 11.79 -21.60 6.53
CA GLY A 450 11.26 -22.42 7.64
C GLY A 450 10.66 -21.55 8.75
N THR A 451 10.81 -22.01 9.99
CA THR A 451 10.29 -21.32 11.19
C THR A 451 10.87 -19.91 11.38
N LYS A 452 12.07 -19.63 10.86
CA LYS A 452 12.68 -18.30 10.90
C LYS A 452 11.83 -17.23 10.21
N THR A 453 10.97 -17.59 9.26
CA THR A 453 10.06 -16.65 8.61
C THR A 453 9.26 -15.86 9.64
N GLN A 454 8.76 -16.51 10.66
CA GLN A 454 7.94 -15.89 11.71
C GLN A 454 8.69 -14.86 12.57
N GLU A 455 10.02 -14.88 12.54
CA GLU A 455 10.88 -13.97 13.30
C GLU A 455 11.11 -12.64 12.54
N PHE A 456 10.94 -12.62 11.20
CA PHE A 456 11.22 -11.43 10.41
C PHE A 456 10.10 -11.02 9.43
N ALA A 457 9.16 -11.89 9.09
CA ALA A 457 8.08 -11.59 8.14
C ALA A 457 6.71 -12.07 8.65
N LYS A 458 5.68 -11.24 8.46
CA LYS A 458 4.28 -11.54 8.80
C LYS A 458 3.37 -11.07 7.67
N LEU A 459 2.31 -11.84 7.39
CA LEU A 459 1.26 -11.50 6.44
C LEU A 459 -0.07 -11.32 7.18
N PHE A 460 -0.78 -10.24 6.88
CA PHE A 460 -2.11 -9.91 7.39
C PHE A 460 -3.05 -9.70 6.20
N LEU A 461 -4.07 -10.53 6.10
CA LEU A 461 -5.13 -10.42 5.10
C LEU A 461 -6.30 -9.65 5.68
N VAL A 462 -6.91 -8.77 4.87
CA VAL A 462 -7.98 -7.87 5.32
C VAL A 462 -9.26 -8.17 4.55
N PRO A 463 -10.23 -8.85 5.19
CA PRO A 463 -11.52 -9.16 4.56
C PRO A 463 -12.24 -7.88 4.11
N GLY A 464 -12.85 -7.93 2.92
CA GLY A 464 -13.65 -6.84 2.36
C GLY A 464 -12.87 -5.63 1.85
N MET A 465 -11.56 -5.52 2.15
CA MET A 465 -10.76 -4.36 1.75
C MET A 465 -10.40 -4.43 0.26
N GLY A 466 -10.58 -3.30 -0.41
CA GLY A 466 -10.13 -3.06 -1.79
C GLY A 466 -8.64 -2.75 -1.88
N HIS A 467 -8.26 -2.03 -2.95
CA HIS A 467 -6.85 -1.70 -3.19
C HIS A 467 -6.35 -0.61 -2.24
N CYS A 468 -5.47 -0.97 -1.33
CA CYS A 468 -4.84 -0.09 -0.32
C CYS A 468 -5.73 0.34 0.84
N ALA A 469 -7.02 0.48 0.67
CA ALA A 469 -8.01 0.89 1.69
C ALA A 469 -9.44 0.77 1.11
N GLY A 470 -10.43 1.11 1.90
CA GLY A 470 -11.83 1.17 1.48
C GLY A 470 -12.49 -0.21 1.38
N GLY A 471 -13.73 -0.22 0.89
CA GLY A 471 -14.57 -1.40 0.87
C GLY A 471 -15.36 -1.61 2.15
N ALA A 472 -16.02 -2.77 2.26
CA ALA A 472 -16.68 -3.20 3.48
C ALA A 472 -15.65 -3.90 4.38
N ALA A 473 -14.81 -3.12 5.05
CA ALA A 473 -13.65 -3.61 5.79
C ALA A 473 -13.36 -2.78 7.05
N THR A 474 -12.52 -3.32 7.92
CA THR A 474 -11.82 -2.55 8.95
C THR A 474 -10.48 -2.08 8.36
N ASP A 475 -10.54 -0.96 7.64
CA ASP A 475 -9.47 -0.49 6.74
C ASP A 475 -8.51 0.55 7.36
N ASN A 476 -8.78 1.00 8.59
CA ASN A 476 -7.88 1.86 9.36
C ASN A 476 -6.99 1.00 10.27
N ILE A 477 -5.79 0.64 9.77
CA ILE A 477 -4.93 -0.43 10.30
C ILE A 477 -3.70 0.17 10.98
N ASP A 478 -3.48 -0.08 12.29
CA ASP A 478 -2.25 0.36 12.99
C ASP A 478 -1.05 -0.57 12.70
N GLY A 479 -0.70 -0.66 11.43
CA GLY A 479 0.48 -1.41 10.98
C GLY A 479 1.78 -0.79 11.48
N LEU A 480 1.92 0.55 11.42
CA LEU A 480 3.15 1.23 11.85
C LEU A 480 3.40 1.09 13.35
N GLY A 481 2.37 1.19 14.19
CA GLY A 481 2.52 0.97 15.63
C GLY A 481 2.97 -0.45 15.95
N SER A 482 2.35 -1.44 15.31
CA SER A 482 2.71 -2.85 15.44
C SER A 482 4.14 -3.12 14.96
N LEU A 483 4.56 -2.54 13.84
CA LEU A 483 5.91 -2.68 13.30
C LEU A 483 6.97 -2.04 14.22
N VAL A 484 6.70 -0.83 14.75
CA VAL A 484 7.60 -0.14 15.71
C VAL A 484 7.78 -0.98 16.97
N ASN A 485 6.72 -1.53 17.53
CA ASN A 485 6.81 -2.41 18.70
C ASN A 485 7.63 -3.69 18.38
N TRP A 486 7.49 -4.23 17.18
CA TRP A 486 8.27 -5.39 16.76
C TRP A 486 9.77 -5.07 16.63
N VAL A 487 10.11 -3.98 15.94
CA VAL A 487 11.50 -3.56 15.70
C VAL A 487 12.20 -3.15 17.00
N GLU A 488 11.51 -2.36 17.85
CA GLU A 488 12.16 -1.70 18.99
C GLU A 488 12.04 -2.47 20.32
N LYS A 489 10.97 -3.28 20.46
CA LYS A 489 10.68 -4.03 21.69
C LYS A 489 10.72 -5.55 21.49
N GLY A 490 10.93 -6.04 20.25
CA GLY A 490 10.90 -7.46 19.94
C GLY A 490 9.50 -8.10 20.04
N GLN A 491 8.43 -7.30 20.10
CA GLN A 491 7.06 -7.78 20.22
C GLN A 491 6.54 -8.22 18.85
N VAL A 492 6.70 -9.51 18.55
CA VAL A 492 6.25 -10.10 17.27
C VAL A 492 4.72 -10.00 17.15
N PRO A 493 4.17 -9.30 16.14
CA PRO A 493 2.73 -9.14 16.02
C PRO A 493 2.07 -10.47 15.61
N GLN A 494 1.21 -11.01 16.49
CA GLN A 494 0.32 -12.13 16.16
C GLN A 494 -0.98 -11.65 15.53
N SER A 495 -1.32 -10.38 15.77
CA SER A 495 -2.40 -9.67 15.11
C SER A 495 -2.08 -8.18 15.02
N VAL A 496 -2.80 -7.48 14.13
CA VAL A 496 -2.71 -6.02 13.97
C VAL A 496 -4.09 -5.42 14.24
N PRO A 497 -4.21 -4.42 15.13
CA PRO A 497 -5.48 -3.74 15.38
C PRO A 497 -5.96 -3.00 14.13
N ALA A 498 -7.24 -3.12 13.83
CA ALA A 498 -7.88 -2.45 12.72
C ALA A 498 -9.27 -1.92 13.13
N THR A 499 -9.66 -0.78 12.58
CA THR A 499 -10.95 -0.14 12.84
C THR A 499 -11.63 0.20 11.53
N GLY A 500 -12.93 -0.04 11.44
CA GLY A 500 -13.74 0.36 10.29
C GLY A 500 -13.96 1.86 10.26
N THR A 501 -13.92 2.46 9.07
CA THR A 501 -14.11 3.89 8.88
C THR A 501 -15.47 4.21 8.25
N THR A 502 -15.66 3.85 6.99
CA THR A 502 -16.82 4.29 6.19
C THR A 502 -18.01 3.34 6.28
N VAL A 503 -17.80 2.04 6.09
CA VAL A 503 -18.88 1.05 6.02
C VAL A 503 -19.23 0.51 7.40
N PHE A 504 -18.23 0.30 8.23
CA PHE A 504 -18.39 -0.20 9.60
C PHE A 504 -17.79 0.78 10.61
N PRO A 505 -18.35 2.01 10.75
CA PRO A 505 -17.76 3.04 11.60
C PRO A 505 -17.69 2.58 13.06
N GLY A 506 -16.47 2.56 13.61
CA GLY A 506 -16.20 2.14 14.98
C GLY A 506 -16.06 0.63 15.21
N ARG A 507 -16.38 -0.22 14.21
CA ARG A 507 -16.11 -1.67 14.30
C ARG A 507 -14.62 -1.91 14.45
N THR A 508 -14.22 -2.76 15.38
CA THR A 508 -12.86 -3.17 15.56
C THR A 508 -12.64 -4.62 15.18
N ARG A 509 -11.45 -4.95 14.68
CA ARG A 509 -10.99 -6.33 14.43
C ARG A 509 -9.51 -6.44 14.70
N ASN A 510 -9.08 -7.61 15.12
CA ASN A 510 -7.69 -8.02 15.12
C ASN A 510 -7.42 -8.79 13.81
N LEU A 511 -6.65 -8.20 12.90
CA LEU A 511 -6.18 -8.88 11.70
C LEU A 511 -5.14 -9.90 12.11
N CYS A 512 -5.46 -11.18 11.99
CA CYS A 512 -4.60 -12.27 12.43
C CYS A 512 -3.43 -12.51 11.47
N ALA A 513 -2.28 -12.89 12.03
CA ALA A 513 -1.14 -13.29 11.20
C ALA A 513 -1.44 -14.59 10.45
N TYR A 514 -1.34 -14.56 9.11
CA TYR A 514 -1.54 -15.74 8.26
C TYR A 514 -0.65 -16.93 8.70
N PRO A 515 -1.16 -18.18 8.74
CA PRO A 515 -2.43 -18.67 8.18
C PRO A 515 -3.65 -18.53 9.11
N GLN A 516 -3.52 -17.96 10.30
CA GLN A 516 -4.64 -17.76 11.20
C GLN A 516 -5.63 -16.73 10.66
N THR A 517 -6.89 -16.92 11.00
CA THR A 517 -8.00 -16.01 10.68
C THR A 517 -8.74 -15.59 11.94
N SER A 518 -9.47 -14.48 11.87
CA SER A 518 -10.27 -13.97 12.98
C SER A 518 -11.55 -14.77 13.12
N HIS A 519 -11.82 -15.34 14.30
CA HIS A 519 -13.01 -16.12 14.60
C HIS A 519 -13.76 -15.54 15.79
N TYR A 520 -15.07 -15.43 15.65
CA TYR A 520 -15.95 -15.00 16.74
C TYR A 520 -16.02 -16.06 17.84
N ASN A 521 -15.97 -15.63 19.10
CA ASN A 521 -15.98 -16.53 20.27
C ASN A 521 -17.40 -16.97 20.69
N GLY A 522 -18.46 -16.51 19.97
CA GLY A 522 -19.85 -16.86 20.23
C GLY A 522 -20.55 -16.06 21.33
N THR A 523 -19.86 -15.07 21.91
CA THR A 523 -20.41 -14.20 22.97
C THR A 523 -19.92 -12.76 22.81
N GLY A 524 -20.73 -11.80 23.25
CA GLY A 524 -20.43 -10.37 23.16
C GLY A 524 -20.83 -9.76 21.81
N SER A 525 -20.46 -8.50 21.62
CA SER A 525 -20.78 -7.77 20.37
C SER A 525 -19.87 -8.21 19.23
N ILE A 526 -20.45 -8.47 18.06
CA ILE A 526 -19.70 -8.72 16.81
C ILE A 526 -18.99 -7.45 16.28
N GLU A 527 -19.20 -6.28 16.89
CA GLU A 527 -18.52 -5.03 16.53
C GLU A 527 -17.17 -4.88 17.24
N ASP A 528 -16.88 -5.69 18.27
CA ASP A 528 -15.71 -5.55 19.13
C ASP A 528 -14.71 -6.68 18.92
N ALA A 529 -13.46 -6.31 18.60
CA ALA A 529 -12.34 -7.22 18.43
C ALA A 529 -12.06 -8.11 19.66
N ALA A 530 -12.42 -7.67 20.87
CA ALA A 530 -12.24 -8.45 22.10
C ALA A 530 -13.03 -9.78 22.11
N ASN A 531 -14.07 -9.88 21.27
CA ASN A 531 -14.92 -11.06 21.16
C ASN A 531 -14.48 -12.01 20.03
N PHE A 532 -13.30 -11.79 19.46
CA PHE A 532 -12.70 -12.61 18.40
C PHE A 532 -11.33 -13.14 18.82
N SER A 533 -10.99 -14.31 18.31
CA SER A 533 -9.67 -14.93 18.52
C SER A 533 -9.06 -15.38 17.19
N CYS A 534 -7.74 -15.34 17.11
CA CYS A 534 -6.99 -15.87 15.96
C CYS A 534 -6.90 -17.41 16.06
N ARG A 535 -7.39 -18.11 15.03
CA ARG A 535 -7.39 -19.59 14.95
C ARG A 535 -6.85 -20.06 13.60
#